data_4381b9028370ebea8bb1389fb3c71c5b
#
_entry.id   4381b9028370ebea8bb1389fb3c71c5b
#
_cell.length_a   1.000
_cell.length_b   1.000
_cell.length_c   1.000
_cell.angle_alpha   90.00
_cell.angle_beta   90.00
_cell.angle_gamma   90.00
#
_symmetry.space_group_name_H-M   'P 1'
#
loop_
_entity.id
_entity.type
_entity.pdbx_description
1 polymer ?
#
loop_
_entity_poly.entity_id
_entity_poly.type
_entity_poly.pdbx_seq_one_letter_code
_entity_poly.pdbx_strand_id
1 'polypeptide(L)'
;MLHSKQCGTANLAHRRITAVLLLLRPPQSRSWLRAARRPMSALAAKPSPEEIERRRRAKRAERAANPKKKVQQTQKKQRDPAEEAKALREFRIAPLIDAGANLQSRGSYDDVVRQLQRASLAGVAAVVLTGCDVDGSTAGKDFCERWAAEGSTLQLGFTAGVHPHDASKFTDGTLSKLEALSTSPFCVAMGECGLDYDRMFSPREVQLAAFRAQCALAKRLDRSLFVHVREKEEGEALGAYRDAVAVMTEAQLIPEKVCVHCFTGGTDELAALVDFGCRVGFTGFLGIAKRSGATREAVASLKDRLAGRLLLETDAPFMLPDKTYLPSSLQKRLGLRGGKNEPAVLPAVCGALADALGRDASDVARETTEASRTFFGFDDASSDDDSDDDRLDDEFVAKMQRKLGITGKS
;
A
#
# COMPACT_ATOMS: atom_id res chain seq x y z
N MET A 1 69.85 -1.53 -21.57
CA MET A 1 69.76 -1.39 -23.03
C MET A 1 68.40 -0.95 -23.32
N LEU A 2 68.11 0.39 -23.44
CA LEU A 2 68.16 1.15 -24.68
C LEU A 2 67.17 0.59 -25.75
N HIS A 3 66.13 1.21 -26.24
CA HIS A 3 65.86 2.56 -26.77
C HIS A 3 64.36 2.69 -26.92
N SER A 4 63.61 3.70 -26.48
CA SER A 4 63.40 5.06 -27.01
C SER A 4 62.97 5.16 -28.48
N LYS A 5 61.83 5.83 -28.70
CA LYS A 5 61.52 6.95 -29.59
C LYS A 5 60.02 7.07 -29.69
N GLN A 6 59.35 8.09 -29.15
CA GLN A 6 59.17 9.46 -29.66
C GLN A 6 58.51 9.51 -31.04
N CYS A 7 57.36 10.07 -31.11
CA CYS A 7 57.00 11.48 -31.47
C CYS A 7 56.24 11.58 -32.80
N GLY A 8 55.26 12.46 -32.86
CA GLY A 8 54.60 12.95 -34.09
C GLY A 8 53.15 13.32 -33.81
N THR A 9 52.87 14.39 -33.19
CA THR A 9 52.44 15.78 -33.49
C THR A 9 51.51 15.97 -34.68
N ALA A 10 50.30 16.50 -34.31
CA ALA A 10 49.66 17.73 -34.83
C ALA A 10 49.04 17.67 -36.23
N ASN A 11 47.86 18.05 -36.49
CA ASN A 11 47.31 19.38 -36.56
C ASN A 11 46.06 19.44 -37.46
N LEU A 12 45.04 20.17 -37.01
CA LEU A 12 44.17 21.10 -37.75
C LEU A 12 43.56 20.69 -39.11
N ALA A 13 42.25 20.69 -39.17
CA ALA A 13 41.57 21.56 -40.12
C ALA A 13 40.08 21.73 -39.82
N HIS A 14 39.71 22.94 -39.50
CA HIS A 14 38.39 23.54 -39.67
C HIS A 14 37.90 23.39 -41.12
N ARG A 15 36.65 23.00 -41.34
CA ARG A 15 35.79 23.47 -42.49
C ARG A 15 34.32 23.36 -42.09
N ARG A 16 33.74 24.49 -41.74
CA ARG A 16 32.76 25.31 -42.50
C ARG A 16 31.39 24.64 -42.69
N ILE A 17 30.50 25.23 -41.98
CA ILE A 17 29.06 25.43 -42.11
C ILE A 17 28.68 25.77 -43.55
N THR A 18 27.70 25.08 -44.13
CA THR A 18 26.85 25.66 -45.16
C THR A 18 25.41 25.22 -44.92
N ALA A 19 24.55 26.23 -44.70
CA ALA A 19 23.11 26.15 -44.55
C ALA A 19 22.46 25.73 -45.87
N VAL A 20 21.46 24.86 -45.84
CA VAL A 20 20.46 24.72 -46.87
C VAL A 20 19.09 24.94 -46.25
N LEU A 21 18.60 26.16 -46.41
CA LEU A 21 17.18 26.50 -46.30
C LEU A 21 16.48 25.91 -47.51
N LEU A 22 15.55 25.01 -47.34
CA LEU A 22 14.55 24.68 -48.34
C LEU A 22 13.15 24.75 -47.74
N LEU A 23 12.44 25.73 -48.24
CA LEU A 23 11.03 26.08 -48.09
C LEU A 23 10.11 24.86 -48.21
N LEU A 24 9.27 24.66 -47.21
CA LEU A 24 8.00 23.99 -47.40
C LEU A 24 6.89 24.82 -46.73
N ARG A 25 5.94 25.26 -47.54
CA ARG A 25 4.73 26.01 -47.18
C ARG A 25 3.79 25.13 -46.32
N PRO A 26 3.05 25.72 -45.38
CA PRO A 26 2.00 24.98 -44.65
C PRO A 26 0.72 24.86 -45.51
N PRO A 27 -0.02 23.78 -45.41
CA PRO A 27 -1.32 23.67 -46.05
C PRO A 27 -2.35 24.53 -45.30
N GLN A 28 -3.05 25.35 -46.07
CA GLN A 28 -4.21 26.10 -45.63
C GLN A 28 -5.39 25.12 -45.45
N SER A 29 -5.85 24.89 -44.22
CA SER A 29 -7.21 24.46 -43.97
C SER A 29 -7.86 25.36 -42.92
N ARG A 30 -8.79 26.17 -43.44
CA ARG A 30 -9.67 27.06 -42.65
C ARG A 30 -10.73 26.22 -41.93
N SER A 31 -10.54 25.83 -40.67
CA SER A 31 -11.63 25.31 -39.83
C SER A 31 -11.49 25.55 -38.33
N TRP A 32 -10.49 26.31 -37.86
CA TRP A 32 -10.26 26.56 -36.42
C TRP A 32 -10.71 27.94 -35.90
N LEU A 33 -11.52 28.68 -36.65
CA LEU A 33 -11.97 30.03 -36.29
C LEU A 33 -13.43 30.13 -35.84
N ARG A 34 -14.03 29.08 -35.25
CA ARG A 34 -15.39 29.15 -34.67
C ARG A 34 -15.53 28.69 -33.22
N ALA A 35 -14.46 28.59 -32.46
CA ALA A 35 -14.53 28.17 -31.03
C ALA A 35 -14.02 29.21 -30.02
N ALA A 36 -13.87 30.49 -30.43
CA ALA A 36 -13.37 31.52 -29.53
C ALA A 36 -14.33 32.73 -29.47
N ARG A 37 -15.53 32.55 -28.92
CA ARG A 37 -16.33 33.62 -28.29
C ARG A 37 -17.38 33.01 -27.36
N ARG A 38 -16.92 32.53 -26.18
CA ARG A 38 -17.78 32.51 -24.96
C ARG A 38 -17.37 33.71 -24.11
N PRO A 39 -18.32 34.55 -23.68
CA PRO A 39 -17.98 35.68 -22.82
C PRO A 39 -17.45 35.18 -21.49
N MET A 40 -16.34 35.74 -21.02
CA MET A 40 -15.73 35.57 -19.71
C MET A 40 -16.57 36.21 -18.58
N SER A 41 -17.82 35.78 -18.39
CA SER A 41 -18.69 36.29 -17.32
C SER A 41 -19.55 35.20 -16.75
N ALA A 42 -18.92 34.17 -16.16
CA ALA A 42 -19.53 33.28 -15.17
C ALA A 42 -18.47 32.36 -14.54
N LEU A 43 -17.35 32.89 -14.09
CA LEU A 43 -16.61 32.26 -12.98
C LEU A 43 -17.45 32.56 -11.73
N ALA A 44 -18.39 31.65 -11.39
CA ALA A 44 -19.11 31.72 -10.13
C ALA A 44 -18.09 31.80 -8.99
N ALA A 45 -18.10 32.91 -8.29
CA ALA A 45 -17.25 33.12 -7.10
C ALA A 45 -17.45 31.95 -6.14
N LYS A 46 -16.38 31.42 -5.59
CA LYS A 46 -16.47 30.38 -4.55
C LYS A 46 -17.36 30.92 -3.43
N PRO A 47 -18.36 30.15 -2.95
CA PRO A 47 -19.26 30.61 -1.92
C PRO A 47 -18.48 31.00 -0.66
N SER A 48 -18.88 32.09 -0.02
CA SER A 48 -18.25 32.56 1.22
C SER A 48 -18.42 31.54 2.35
N PRO A 49 -17.56 31.55 3.36
CA PRO A 49 -17.70 30.69 4.55
C PRO A 49 -19.09 30.78 5.19
N GLU A 50 -19.70 31.98 5.22
CA GLU A 50 -21.04 32.22 5.75
C GLU A 50 -22.11 31.57 4.86
N GLU A 51 -21.96 31.63 3.56
CA GLU A 51 -22.89 30.98 2.61
C GLU A 51 -22.80 29.45 2.68
N ILE A 52 -21.59 28.91 2.90
CA ILE A 52 -21.40 27.46 3.13
C ILE A 52 -22.09 27.05 4.42
N GLU A 53 -21.94 27.81 5.50
CA GLU A 53 -22.58 27.51 6.78
C GLU A 53 -24.11 27.64 6.72
N ARG A 54 -24.63 28.66 6.02
CA ARG A 54 -26.06 28.83 5.77
C ARG A 54 -26.63 27.64 4.99
N ARG A 55 -25.93 27.14 3.97
CA ARG A 55 -26.32 25.93 3.20
C ARG A 55 -26.26 24.67 4.06
N ARG A 56 -25.31 24.56 4.98
CA ARG A 56 -25.22 23.47 5.95
C ARG A 56 -26.39 23.50 6.95
N ARG A 57 -26.74 24.67 7.48
CA ARG A 57 -27.90 24.86 8.39
C ARG A 57 -29.23 24.55 7.68
N ALA A 58 -29.41 25.03 6.45
CA ALA A 58 -30.59 24.73 5.65
C ALA A 58 -30.75 23.22 5.38
N LYS A 59 -29.66 22.51 5.01
CA LYS A 59 -29.67 21.04 4.85
C LYS A 59 -29.93 20.31 6.17
N ARG A 60 -29.45 20.81 7.31
CA ARG A 60 -29.76 20.24 8.63
C ARG A 60 -31.24 20.44 8.99
N ALA A 61 -31.81 21.62 8.74
CA ALA A 61 -33.21 21.93 8.98
C ALA A 61 -34.13 21.07 8.07
N GLU A 62 -33.82 20.94 6.78
CA GLU A 62 -34.55 20.06 5.85
C GLU A 62 -34.50 18.58 6.27
N ARG A 63 -33.35 18.11 6.77
CA ARG A 63 -33.18 16.75 7.32
C ARG A 63 -33.97 16.56 8.63
N ALA A 64 -34.10 17.60 9.45
CA ALA A 64 -34.86 17.55 10.70
C ALA A 64 -36.37 17.61 10.46
N ALA A 65 -36.81 18.33 9.40
CA ALA A 65 -38.23 18.52 9.07
C ALA A 65 -38.88 17.33 8.34
N ASN A 66 -38.10 16.32 7.90
CA ASN A 66 -38.64 15.17 7.18
C ASN A 66 -38.28 13.82 7.84
N PRO A 67 -38.97 13.46 8.95
CA PRO A 67 -38.69 12.22 9.69
C PRO A 67 -38.96 10.95 8.87
N LYS A 68 -39.85 11.00 7.85
CA LYS A 68 -40.07 9.86 6.95
C LYS A 68 -38.89 9.53 6.05
N LYS A 69 -38.09 10.52 5.62
CA LYS A 69 -36.83 10.28 4.93
C LYS A 69 -35.79 9.65 5.85
N LYS A 70 -35.83 9.93 7.15
CA LYS A 70 -34.93 9.34 8.16
C LYS A 70 -35.26 7.86 8.39
N VAL A 71 -36.54 7.48 8.40
CA VAL A 71 -36.97 6.08 8.55
C VAL A 71 -36.68 5.26 7.29
N GLN A 72 -36.84 5.82 6.09
CA GLN A 72 -36.45 5.13 4.85
C GLN A 72 -34.94 5.02 4.63
N GLN A 73 -34.14 5.92 5.19
CA GLN A 73 -32.67 5.78 5.19
C GLN A 73 -32.15 4.85 6.29
N THR A 74 -32.92 4.57 7.34
CA THR A 74 -32.60 3.62 8.41
C THR A 74 -33.06 2.19 8.11
N GLN A 75 -33.88 1.96 7.12
CA GLN A 75 -33.98 0.65 6.47
C GLN A 75 -32.79 0.51 5.49
N LYS A 76 -31.55 0.64 6.00
CA LYS A 76 -30.42 -0.07 5.42
C LYS A 76 -30.90 -1.51 5.32
N LYS A 77 -31.12 -2.02 4.08
CA LYS A 77 -31.23 -3.45 3.85
C LYS A 77 -30.19 -4.10 4.75
N GLN A 78 -30.65 -4.79 5.80
CA GLN A 78 -29.78 -5.53 6.69
C GLN A 78 -28.99 -6.43 5.76
N ARG A 79 -27.67 -6.28 5.73
CA ARG A 79 -26.82 -7.11 4.89
C ARG A 79 -27.04 -8.52 5.36
N ASP A 80 -27.33 -9.43 4.46
CA ASP A 80 -27.40 -10.84 4.79
C ASP A 80 -25.96 -11.36 5.03
N PRO A 81 -25.60 -11.74 6.25
CA PRO A 81 -24.25 -12.20 6.55
C PRO A 81 -23.89 -13.49 5.78
N ALA A 82 -24.85 -14.36 5.49
CA ALA A 82 -24.62 -15.58 4.75
C ALA A 82 -24.26 -15.30 3.28
N GLU A 83 -24.98 -14.36 2.67
CA GLU A 83 -24.69 -13.91 1.30
C GLU A 83 -23.35 -13.15 1.20
N GLU A 84 -22.94 -12.43 2.29
CA GLU A 84 -21.63 -11.78 2.36
C GLU A 84 -20.53 -12.83 2.46
N ALA A 85 -20.66 -13.80 3.36
CA ALA A 85 -19.71 -14.89 3.52
C ALA A 85 -19.54 -15.72 2.24
N LYS A 86 -20.67 -16.09 1.59
CA LYS A 86 -20.64 -16.80 0.30
C LYS A 86 -19.85 -16.02 -0.76
N ALA A 87 -20.13 -14.72 -0.91
CA ALA A 87 -19.43 -13.90 -1.92
C ALA A 87 -17.95 -13.73 -1.63
N LEU A 88 -17.51 -13.75 -0.36
CA LEU A 88 -16.10 -13.70 0.03
C LEU A 88 -15.40 -15.02 -0.27
N ARG A 89 -16.01 -16.17 0.04
CA ARG A 89 -15.46 -17.49 -0.32
C ARG A 89 -15.33 -17.67 -1.84
N GLU A 90 -16.34 -17.24 -2.61
CA GLU A 90 -16.27 -17.25 -4.08
C GLU A 90 -15.17 -16.30 -4.65
N PHE A 91 -14.71 -15.33 -3.86
CA PHE A 91 -13.67 -14.38 -4.22
C PHE A 91 -12.25 -14.88 -3.85
N ARG A 92 -12.14 -15.93 -3.06
CA ARG A 92 -10.89 -16.56 -2.64
C ARG A 92 -10.09 -17.10 -3.84
N ILE A 93 -8.77 -16.93 -3.81
CA ILE A 93 -7.87 -17.50 -4.84
C ILE A 93 -7.08 -18.66 -4.21
N ALA A 94 -6.35 -18.38 -3.13
CA ALA A 94 -5.51 -19.29 -2.35
C ALA A 94 -5.25 -18.63 -0.99
N PRO A 95 -4.63 -19.27 -0.02
CA PRO A 95 -4.17 -18.60 1.20
C PRO A 95 -3.26 -17.42 0.85
N LEU A 96 -3.55 -16.24 1.41
CA LEU A 96 -2.83 -15.00 1.18
C LEU A 96 -2.36 -14.40 2.52
N ILE A 97 -1.27 -13.60 2.49
CA ILE A 97 -0.81 -12.82 3.63
C ILE A 97 -0.85 -11.34 3.24
N ASP A 98 -1.57 -10.54 4.03
CA ASP A 98 -1.58 -9.07 3.90
C ASP A 98 -0.36 -8.50 4.64
N ALA A 99 0.67 -8.13 3.88
CA ALA A 99 1.94 -7.66 4.40
C ALA A 99 1.86 -6.27 5.08
N GLY A 100 0.75 -5.54 4.93
CA GLY A 100 0.59 -4.23 5.56
C GLY A 100 -0.83 -3.70 5.54
N ALA A 101 -1.38 -3.39 6.73
CA ALA A 101 -2.68 -2.76 6.89
C ALA A 101 -2.71 -1.85 8.13
N ASN A 102 -3.28 -0.64 7.99
CA ASN A 102 -3.35 0.40 9.03
C ASN A 102 -4.69 0.34 9.77
N LEU A 103 -4.97 -0.75 10.50
CA LEU A 103 -6.28 -1.00 11.10
C LEU A 103 -6.39 -0.52 12.54
N GLN A 104 -5.35 -0.74 13.36
CA GLN A 104 -5.36 -0.61 14.82
C GLN A 104 -5.68 0.80 15.34
N SER A 105 -5.42 1.82 14.54
CA SER A 105 -5.68 3.23 14.89
C SER A 105 -6.97 3.80 14.28
N ARG A 106 -7.81 2.97 13.63
CA ARG A 106 -8.88 3.46 12.74
C ARG A 106 -10.26 2.86 13.00
N GLY A 107 -10.66 2.76 14.23
CA GLY A 107 -11.98 2.26 14.59
C GLY A 107 -12.00 1.63 15.98
N SER A 108 -13.14 1.08 16.35
CA SER A 108 -13.21 0.26 17.55
C SER A 108 -12.57 -1.10 17.30
N TYR A 109 -12.18 -1.79 18.37
CA TYR A 109 -11.73 -3.18 18.27
C TYR A 109 -12.70 -4.05 17.46
N ASP A 110 -13.99 -3.95 17.73
CA ASP A 110 -15.02 -4.73 17.04
C ASP A 110 -15.13 -4.40 15.54
N ASP A 111 -14.81 -3.16 15.13
CA ASP A 111 -14.77 -2.80 13.70
C ASP A 111 -13.61 -3.51 12.98
N VAL A 112 -12.46 -3.59 13.63
CA VAL A 112 -11.28 -4.29 13.09
C VAL A 112 -11.51 -5.80 13.08
N VAL A 113 -12.05 -6.36 14.16
CA VAL A 113 -12.42 -7.79 14.25
C VAL A 113 -13.33 -8.18 13.07
N ARG A 114 -14.35 -7.38 12.76
CA ARG A 114 -15.22 -7.64 11.60
C ARG A 114 -14.48 -7.62 10.27
N GLN A 115 -13.48 -6.75 10.11
CA GLN A 115 -12.66 -6.72 8.89
C GLN A 115 -11.77 -7.97 8.79
N LEU A 116 -11.17 -8.40 9.90
CA LEU A 116 -10.34 -9.62 9.94
C LEU A 116 -11.16 -10.88 9.67
N GLN A 117 -12.40 -10.98 10.20
CA GLN A 117 -13.31 -12.09 9.88
C GLN A 117 -13.64 -12.16 8.39
N ARG A 118 -13.90 -11.02 7.76
CA ARG A 118 -14.10 -10.97 6.30
C ARG A 118 -12.84 -11.32 5.52
N ALA A 119 -11.67 -10.94 6.04
CA ALA A 119 -10.38 -11.29 5.45
C ALA A 119 -10.15 -12.80 5.46
N SER A 120 -10.40 -13.47 6.60
CA SER A 120 -10.35 -14.93 6.71
C SER A 120 -11.27 -15.60 5.69
N LEU A 121 -12.53 -15.19 5.59
CA LEU A 121 -13.48 -15.70 4.59
C LEU A 121 -12.99 -15.49 3.14
N ALA A 122 -12.22 -14.44 2.88
CA ALA A 122 -11.61 -14.18 1.57
C ALA A 122 -10.28 -14.94 1.36
N GLY A 123 -9.86 -15.81 2.29
CA GLY A 123 -8.65 -16.61 2.19
C GLY A 123 -7.38 -15.91 2.66
N VAL A 124 -7.50 -14.84 3.47
CA VAL A 124 -6.34 -14.20 4.10
C VAL A 124 -5.98 -14.97 5.37
N ALA A 125 -4.79 -15.57 5.41
CA ALA A 125 -4.29 -16.39 6.51
C ALA A 125 -3.55 -15.57 7.58
N ALA A 126 -2.93 -14.44 7.19
CA ALA A 126 -2.26 -13.54 8.11
C ALA A 126 -2.37 -12.07 7.67
N VAL A 127 -2.33 -11.16 8.66
CA VAL A 127 -2.33 -9.70 8.43
C VAL A 127 -1.28 -9.06 9.32
N VAL A 128 -0.46 -8.17 8.73
CA VAL A 128 0.51 -7.36 9.46
C VAL A 128 -0.08 -5.96 9.71
N LEU A 129 -0.21 -5.60 10.99
CA LEU A 129 -0.64 -4.27 11.41
C LEU A 129 0.53 -3.30 11.34
N THR A 130 0.45 -2.29 10.48
CA THR A 130 1.55 -1.36 10.21
C THR A 130 1.67 -0.29 11.31
N GLY A 131 2.78 -0.26 12.04
CA GLY A 131 3.09 0.76 13.04
C GLY A 131 3.78 1.97 12.40
N CYS A 132 3.09 3.12 12.37
CA CYS A 132 3.61 4.35 11.76
C CYS A 132 4.26 5.32 12.77
N ASP A 133 4.06 5.08 14.06
CA ASP A 133 4.67 5.77 15.20
C ASP A 133 4.67 4.84 16.43
N VAL A 134 5.24 5.31 17.56
CA VAL A 134 5.32 4.50 18.78
C VAL A 134 3.93 4.13 19.32
N ASP A 135 2.97 5.04 19.25
CA ASP A 135 1.62 4.81 19.78
C ASP A 135 0.86 3.82 18.88
N GLY A 136 0.96 3.99 17.55
CA GLY A 136 0.39 3.05 16.57
C GLY A 136 1.02 1.66 16.65
N SER A 137 2.34 1.57 16.87
CA SER A 137 3.05 0.31 17.08
C SER A 137 2.62 -0.36 18.39
N THR A 138 2.43 0.41 19.46
CA THR A 138 1.91 -0.10 20.74
C THR A 138 0.48 -0.61 20.61
N ALA A 139 -0.38 0.14 19.92
CA ALA A 139 -1.75 -0.29 19.64
C ALA A 139 -1.79 -1.57 18.80
N GLY A 140 -0.86 -1.72 17.84
CA GLY A 140 -0.70 -2.96 17.06
C GLY A 140 -0.33 -4.16 17.95
N LYS A 141 0.65 -3.99 18.84
CA LYS A 141 1.03 -5.00 19.84
C LYS A 141 -0.17 -5.43 20.69
N ASP A 142 -0.84 -4.46 21.33
CA ASP A 142 -1.96 -4.73 22.23
C ASP A 142 -3.12 -5.42 21.49
N PHE A 143 -3.33 -5.06 20.21
CA PHE A 143 -4.34 -5.70 19.36
C PHE A 143 -3.96 -7.16 19.07
N CYS A 144 -2.72 -7.45 18.68
CA CYS A 144 -2.24 -8.81 18.41
C CYS A 144 -2.35 -9.71 19.65
N GLU A 145 -1.94 -9.23 20.82
CA GLU A 145 -2.04 -9.96 22.08
C GLU A 145 -3.50 -10.31 22.43
N ARG A 146 -4.41 -9.35 22.29
CA ARG A 146 -5.84 -9.58 22.52
C ARG A 146 -6.45 -10.55 21.51
N TRP A 147 -6.09 -10.42 20.22
CA TRP A 147 -6.57 -11.29 19.15
C TRP A 147 -6.13 -12.74 19.36
N ALA A 148 -4.88 -12.96 19.69
CA ALA A 148 -4.35 -14.30 19.99
C ALA A 148 -5.07 -14.97 21.16
N ALA A 149 -5.41 -14.20 22.20
CA ALA A 149 -6.18 -14.71 23.35
C ALA A 149 -7.62 -15.14 22.99
N GLU A 150 -8.15 -14.71 21.84
CA GLU A 150 -9.48 -15.08 21.36
C GLU A 150 -9.49 -16.39 20.54
N GLY A 151 -8.30 -16.93 20.18
CA GLY A 151 -8.14 -18.26 19.56
C GLY A 151 -8.53 -18.29 18.07
N SER A 152 -8.21 -17.24 17.32
CA SER A 152 -8.42 -17.20 15.86
C SER A 152 -7.34 -17.97 15.10
N THR A 153 -7.70 -18.57 13.97
CA THR A 153 -6.76 -19.18 13.02
C THR A 153 -6.03 -18.15 12.18
N LEU A 154 -6.64 -16.97 11.89
CA LEU A 154 -5.97 -15.88 11.21
C LEU A 154 -4.84 -15.32 12.07
N GLN A 155 -3.61 -15.42 11.59
CA GLN A 155 -2.43 -14.93 12.29
C GLN A 155 -2.31 -13.41 12.19
N LEU A 156 -1.86 -12.78 13.28
CA LEU A 156 -1.55 -11.35 13.29
C LEU A 156 -0.10 -11.11 13.70
N GLY A 157 0.52 -10.16 13.02
CA GLY A 157 1.76 -9.53 13.44
C GLY A 157 1.62 -8.00 13.41
N PHE A 158 2.60 -7.30 13.97
CA PHE A 158 2.71 -5.85 13.83
C PHE A 158 4.14 -5.43 13.51
N THR A 159 4.28 -4.24 12.92
CA THR A 159 5.58 -3.60 12.74
C THR A 159 5.78 -2.47 13.75
N ALA A 160 7.04 -2.21 14.12
CA ALA A 160 7.40 -1.15 15.06
C ALA A 160 8.35 -0.14 14.41
N GLY A 161 7.86 1.09 14.17
CA GLY A 161 8.64 2.12 13.49
C GLY A 161 8.08 3.53 13.62
N VAL A 162 8.78 4.47 12.98
CA VAL A 162 8.35 5.87 12.82
C VAL A 162 8.40 6.24 11.36
N HIS A 163 7.22 6.49 10.80
CA HIS A 163 7.01 6.90 9.42
C HIS A 163 7.69 8.24 9.10
N PRO A 164 8.20 8.49 7.89
CA PRO A 164 8.86 9.74 7.52
C PRO A 164 8.02 11.01 7.79
N HIS A 165 6.70 10.91 7.80
CA HIS A 165 5.84 12.05 8.16
C HIS A 165 6.07 12.54 9.59
N ASP A 166 6.38 11.65 10.53
CA ASP A 166 6.59 11.92 11.94
C ASP A 166 8.08 11.94 12.34
N ALA A 167 8.99 11.92 11.35
CA ALA A 167 10.43 11.93 11.60
C ALA A 167 10.89 13.14 12.46
N SER A 168 10.22 14.28 12.36
CA SER A 168 10.51 15.46 13.21
C SER A 168 10.21 15.24 14.70
N LYS A 169 9.48 14.18 15.06
CA LYS A 169 9.20 13.80 16.46
C LYS A 169 10.16 12.73 16.99
N PHE A 170 11.08 12.26 16.14
CA PHE A 170 12.00 11.17 16.47
C PHE A 170 13.08 11.64 17.44
N THR A 171 13.33 10.88 18.49
CA THR A 171 14.33 11.15 19.54
C THR A 171 15.02 9.86 19.98
N ASP A 172 16.09 9.95 20.77
CA ASP A 172 16.74 8.77 21.35
C ASP A 172 15.78 7.94 22.21
N GLY A 173 14.86 8.59 22.91
CA GLY A 173 13.79 7.91 23.64
C GLY A 173 12.81 7.14 22.74
N THR A 174 12.68 7.54 21.48
CA THR A 174 11.90 6.81 20.47
C THR A 174 12.55 5.48 20.13
N LEU A 175 13.89 5.46 19.90
CA LEU A 175 14.62 4.22 19.63
C LEU A 175 14.45 3.19 20.74
N SER A 176 14.59 3.61 22.01
CA SER A 176 14.43 2.71 23.16
C SER A 176 13.03 2.09 23.24
N LYS A 177 11.98 2.86 22.88
CA LYS A 177 10.61 2.35 22.84
C LYS A 177 10.41 1.36 21.69
N LEU A 178 10.95 1.65 20.50
CA LEU A 178 10.89 0.73 19.35
C LEU A 178 11.63 -0.57 19.66
N GLU A 179 12.81 -0.50 20.32
CA GLU A 179 13.53 -1.67 20.77
C GLU A 179 12.73 -2.52 21.76
N ALA A 180 12.08 -1.88 22.74
CA ALA A 180 11.21 -2.59 23.68
C ALA A 180 10.02 -3.26 22.96
N LEU A 181 9.40 -2.60 21.98
CA LEU A 181 8.31 -3.19 21.18
C LEU A 181 8.79 -4.39 20.36
N SER A 182 10.04 -4.37 19.87
CA SER A 182 10.62 -5.46 19.08
C SER A 182 10.79 -6.78 19.86
N THR A 183 10.73 -6.76 21.19
CA THR A 183 10.81 -7.97 22.02
C THR A 183 9.49 -8.77 22.04
N SER A 184 8.37 -8.17 21.61
CA SER A 184 7.11 -8.89 21.49
C SER A 184 7.20 -10.02 20.46
N PRO A 185 6.66 -11.21 20.71
CA PRO A 185 6.61 -12.30 19.75
C PRO A 185 5.75 -11.94 18.52
N PHE A 186 4.86 -10.96 18.64
CA PHE A 186 4.03 -10.48 17.53
C PHE A 186 4.70 -9.37 16.70
N CYS A 187 5.88 -8.85 17.11
CA CYS A 187 6.63 -7.89 16.29
C CYS A 187 7.36 -8.64 15.18
N VAL A 188 6.84 -8.55 13.96
CA VAL A 188 7.35 -9.30 12.80
C VAL A 188 8.39 -8.54 11.98
N ALA A 189 8.44 -7.21 12.09
CA ALA A 189 9.45 -6.36 11.45
C ALA A 189 9.60 -5.02 12.16
N MET A 190 10.75 -4.37 11.99
CA MET A 190 10.92 -2.95 12.28
C MET A 190 10.30 -2.13 11.14
N GLY A 191 9.73 -0.98 11.44
CA GLY A 191 9.03 -0.12 10.47
C GLY A 191 7.57 0.13 10.88
N GLU A 192 6.85 0.90 10.15
CA GLU A 192 7.13 1.58 8.90
C GLU A 192 8.09 2.74 9.12
N CYS A 193 9.17 2.79 8.34
CA CYS A 193 10.14 3.88 8.36
C CYS A 193 10.64 4.13 6.93
N GLY A 194 11.35 5.21 6.68
CA GLY A 194 11.86 5.48 5.34
C GLY A 194 11.80 6.92 4.92
N LEU A 195 11.46 7.17 3.63
CA LEU A 195 11.52 8.49 3.00
C LEU A 195 10.23 8.79 2.21
N ASP A 196 9.65 9.98 2.41
CA ASP A 196 8.55 10.53 1.61
C ASP A 196 8.93 11.93 1.11
N TYR A 197 9.34 12.00 -0.16
CA TYR A 197 9.73 13.25 -0.80
C TYR A 197 8.58 13.91 -1.56
N ASP A 198 7.38 13.32 -1.55
CA ASP A 198 6.17 13.93 -2.08
C ASP A 198 5.48 14.85 -1.05
N ARG A 199 5.22 14.33 0.15
CA ARG A 199 4.46 15.04 1.18
C ARG A 199 5.30 16.00 2.01
N MET A 200 6.56 15.68 2.27
CA MET A 200 7.55 16.50 2.99
C MET A 200 7.04 17.07 4.32
N PHE A 201 6.25 16.30 5.09
CA PHE A 201 5.78 16.72 6.42
C PHE A 201 6.92 16.89 7.43
N SER A 202 8.00 16.13 7.24
CA SER A 202 9.28 16.36 7.91
C SER A 202 10.33 16.73 6.86
N PRO A 203 11.31 17.61 7.16
CA PRO A 203 12.39 17.96 6.24
C PRO A 203 13.21 16.72 5.83
N ARG A 204 13.73 16.71 4.60
CA ARG A 204 14.51 15.60 4.03
C ARG A 204 15.63 15.10 4.95
N GLU A 205 16.45 16.02 5.49
CA GLU A 205 17.57 15.67 6.35
C GLU A 205 17.11 15.02 7.66
N VAL A 206 15.97 15.44 8.18
CA VAL A 206 15.35 14.84 9.37
C VAL A 206 14.82 13.44 9.08
N GLN A 207 14.18 13.26 7.92
CA GLN A 207 13.75 11.93 7.46
C GLN A 207 14.95 10.98 7.31
N LEU A 208 16.04 11.43 6.66
CA LEU A 208 17.27 10.66 6.48
C LEU A 208 17.90 10.26 7.82
N ALA A 209 17.96 11.19 8.79
CA ALA A 209 18.51 10.90 10.12
C ALA A 209 17.68 9.86 10.87
N ALA A 210 16.34 10.01 10.90
CA ALA A 210 15.43 9.07 11.55
C ALA A 210 15.46 7.68 10.86
N PHE A 211 15.58 7.64 9.54
CA PHE A 211 15.67 6.40 8.77
C PHE A 211 16.99 5.66 9.05
N ARG A 212 18.14 6.36 9.03
CA ARG A 212 19.44 5.76 9.40
C ARG A 212 19.42 5.15 10.79
N ALA A 213 18.84 5.85 11.76
CA ALA A 213 18.74 5.35 13.13
C ALA A 213 17.91 4.06 13.23
N GLN A 214 16.80 3.97 12.48
CA GLN A 214 15.95 2.78 12.44
C GLN A 214 16.59 1.63 11.66
N CYS A 215 17.30 1.90 10.58
CA CYS A 215 18.13 0.90 9.88
C CYS A 215 19.19 0.30 10.80
N ALA A 216 19.90 1.14 11.55
CA ALA A 216 20.92 0.70 12.51
C ALA A 216 20.29 -0.16 13.63
N LEU A 217 19.11 0.21 14.12
CA LEU A 217 18.37 -0.55 15.11
C LEU A 217 17.96 -1.92 14.56
N ALA A 218 17.34 -1.98 13.37
CA ALA A 218 16.93 -3.23 12.73
C ALA A 218 18.10 -4.18 12.53
N LYS A 219 19.26 -3.66 12.04
CA LYS A 219 20.48 -4.43 11.89
C LYS A 219 20.97 -4.99 13.22
N ARG A 220 21.07 -4.16 14.27
CA ARG A 220 21.54 -4.58 15.61
C ARG A 220 20.67 -5.67 16.21
N LEU A 221 19.35 -5.61 15.97
CA LEU A 221 18.38 -6.58 16.46
C LEU A 221 18.17 -7.77 15.54
N ASP A 222 18.86 -7.81 14.40
CA ASP A 222 18.71 -8.83 13.35
C ASP A 222 17.24 -9.00 12.88
N ARG A 223 16.48 -7.89 12.84
CA ARG A 223 15.06 -7.87 12.45
C ARG A 223 14.86 -7.50 11.00
N SER A 224 13.82 -8.03 10.39
CA SER A 224 13.32 -7.56 9.09
C SER A 224 12.93 -6.07 9.16
N LEU A 225 13.07 -5.36 8.03
CA LEU A 225 12.78 -3.92 7.92
C LEU A 225 11.70 -3.66 6.85
N PHE A 226 10.63 -3.00 7.27
CA PHE A 226 9.48 -2.62 6.41
C PHE A 226 9.60 -1.14 6.09
N VAL A 227 9.85 -0.81 4.81
CA VAL A 227 10.35 0.50 4.38
C VAL A 227 9.35 1.21 3.48
N HIS A 228 9.00 2.43 3.85
CA HIS A 228 8.26 3.38 3.04
C HIS A 228 9.20 4.17 2.13
N VAL A 229 8.94 4.18 0.83
CA VAL A 229 9.63 5.07 -0.11
C VAL A 229 8.61 5.69 -1.05
N ARG A 230 8.51 7.01 -1.03
CA ARG A 230 7.65 7.75 -1.94
C ARG A 230 8.43 8.86 -2.61
N GLU A 231 8.46 8.81 -3.94
CA GLU A 231 9.00 9.85 -4.77
C GLU A 231 7.92 10.91 -5.07
N LYS A 232 8.35 12.09 -5.43
CA LYS A 232 7.48 13.18 -5.86
C LYS A 232 6.66 12.76 -7.07
N GLU A 233 5.33 12.92 -7.01
CA GLU A 233 4.42 12.51 -8.08
C GLU A 233 4.46 13.46 -9.29
N GLU A 234 4.74 14.75 -9.08
CA GLU A 234 4.77 15.77 -10.13
C GLU A 234 6.06 16.58 -10.09
N GLY A 235 6.63 16.86 -11.27
CA GLY A 235 7.87 17.63 -11.43
C GLY A 235 9.11 16.74 -11.41
N GLU A 236 10.26 17.34 -11.12
CA GLU A 236 11.55 16.63 -11.08
C GLU A 236 11.65 15.72 -9.87
N ALA A 237 12.07 14.47 -10.07
CA ALA A 237 12.30 13.49 -9.00
C ALA A 237 13.41 13.96 -8.06
N LEU A 238 13.20 13.81 -6.75
CA LEU A 238 14.14 14.22 -5.72
C LEU A 238 15.09 13.08 -5.30
N GLY A 239 14.88 11.87 -5.78
CA GLY A 239 15.72 10.71 -5.60
C GLY A 239 15.46 9.93 -4.31
N ALA A 240 14.20 9.83 -3.87
CA ALA A 240 13.85 9.11 -2.64
C ALA A 240 14.30 7.64 -2.66
N TYR A 241 14.10 6.94 -3.77
CA TYR A 241 14.53 5.54 -3.90
C TYR A 241 16.05 5.39 -3.89
N ARG A 242 16.77 6.28 -4.57
CA ARG A 242 18.25 6.30 -4.55
C ARG A 242 18.77 6.52 -3.14
N ASP A 243 18.22 7.51 -2.43
CA ASP A 243 18.64 7.84 -1.08
C ASP A 243 18.31 6.71 -0.10
N ALA A 244 17.13 6.06 -0.29
CA ALA A 244 16.76 4.91 0.54
C ALA A 244 17.73 3.74 0.35
N VAL A 245 18.06 3.38 -0.90
CA VAL A 245 19.05 2.33 -1.21
C VAL A 245 20.42 2.69 -0.63
N ALA A 246 20.84 3.94 -0.73
CA ALA A 246 22.11 4.39 -0.16
C ALA A 246 22.15 4.20 1.38
N VAL A 247 21.10 4.63 2.10
CA VAL A 247 21.00 4.48 3.56
C VAL A 247 21.00 3.00 3.97
N MET A 248 20.25 2.15 3.27
CA MET A 248 20.19 0.71 3.55
C MET A 248 21.53 0.02 3.29
N THR A 249 22.25 0.45 2.25
CA THR A 249 23.62 -0.03 1.91
C THR A 249 24.64 0.43 2.96
N GLU A 250 24.63 1.71 3.33
CA GLU A 250 25.48 2.27 4.41
C GLU A 250 25.27 1.50 5.73
N ALA A 251 24.02 1.18 6.06
CA ALA A 251 23.69 0.38 7.24
C ALA A 251 24.10 -1.09 7.10
N GLN A 252 24.54 -1.53 5.93
CA GLN A 252 24.88 -2.94 5.62
C GLN A 252 23.74 -3.89 6.00
N LEU A 253 22.53 -3.56 5.65
CA LEU A 253 21.37 -4.45 5.86
C LEU A 253 21.49 -5.70 4.97
N ILE A 254 20.94 -6.80 5.44
CA ILE A 254 20.75 -8.01 4.64
C ILE A 254 19.57 -7.74 3.69
N PRO A 255 19.77 -7.70 2.36
CA PRO A 255 18.72 -7.27 1.44
C PRO A 255 17.42 -8.09 1.54
N GLU A 256 17.53 -9.39 1.75
CA GLU A 256 16.40 -10.32 1.89
C GLU A 256 15.55 -10.03 3.14
N LYS A 257 16.11 -9.33 4.13
CA LYS A 257 15.42 -8.85 5.34
C LYS A 257 14.85 -7.44 5.17
N VAL A 258 14.86 -6.88 3.97
CA VAL A 258 14.27 -5.57 3.67
C VAL A 258 13.09 -5.75 2.73
N CYS A 259 11.96 -5.12 3.03
CA CYS A 259 10.82 -4.96 2.12
C CYS A 259 10.54 -3.47 1.92
N VAL A 260 10.65 -2.99 0.68
CA VAL A 260 10.09 -1.68 0.30
C VAL A 260 8.63 -1.90 -0.04
N HIS A 261 7.74 -1.42 0.85
CA HIS A 261 6.32 -1.64 0.75
C HIS A 261 5.63 -0.61 -0.15
N CYS A 262 4.40 -0.92 -0.56
CA CYS A 262 3.51 -0.03 -1.32
C CYS A 262 4.21 0.64 -2.51
N PHE A 263 4.94 -0.15 -3.31
CA PHE A 263 5.71 0.37 -4.44
C PHE A 263 4.79 1.06 -5.47
N THR A 264 5.12 2.31 -5.81
CA THR A 264 4.38 3.14 -6.78
C THR A 264 5.28 3.80 -7.81
N GLY A 265 6.57 3.44 -7.84
CA GLY A 265 7.57 3.99 -8.76
C GLY A 265 7.50 3.41 -10.17
N GLY A 266 8.45 3.82 -11.00
CA GLY A 266 8.66 3.35 -12.36
C GLY A 266 9.78 2.31 -12.49
N THR A 267 10.26 2.11 -13.71
CA THR A 267 11.21 1.05 -14.04
C THR A 267 12.58 1.25 -13.37
N ASP A 268 13.09 2.48 -13.36
CA ASP A 268 14.42 2.77 -12.79
C ASP A 268 14.44 2.58 -11.28
N GLU A 269 13.37 3.01 -10.59
CA GLU A 269 13.22 2.82 -9.15
C GLU A 269 13.07 1.34 -8.78
N LEU A 270 12.26 0.59 -9.54
CA LEU A 270 12.13 -0.84 -9.32
C LEU A 270 13.44 -1.59 -9.61
N ALA A 271 14.17 -1.22 -10.65
CA ALA A 271 15.47 -1.79 -10.97
C ALA A 271 16.48 -1.58 -9.84
N ALA A 272 16.53 -0.36 -9.26
CA ALA A 272 17.40 -0.05 -8.14
C ALA A 272 17.11 -0.93 -6.89
N LEU A 273 15.83 -1.19 -6.60
CA LEU A 273 15.41 -2.07 -5.51
C LEU A 273 15.79 -3.53 -5.78
N VAL A 274 15.59 -4.00 -7.01
CA VAL A 274 15.95 -5.35 -7.44
C VAL A 274 17.46 -5.54 -7.44
N ASP A 275 18.23 -4.52 -7.85
CA ASP A 275 19.71 -4.54 -7.81
C ASP A 275 20.22 -4.55 -6.36
N PHE A 276 19.60 -3.82 -5.45
CA PHE A 276 19.87 -3.91 -4.01
C PHE A 276 19.55 -5.30 -3.46
N GLY A 277 18.54 -5.97 -3.99
CA GLY A 277 18.17 -7.35 -3.65
C GLY A 277 17.04 -7.47 -2.63
N CYS A 278 16.31 -6.38 -2.29
CA CYS A 278 15.21 -6.41 -1.34
C CYS A 278 13.93 -7.02 -1.92
N ARG A 279 12.97 -7.26 -1.04
CA ARG A 279 11.58 -7.58 -1.38
C ARG A 279 10.81 -6.32 -1.69
N VAL A 280 9.75 -6.45 -2.48
CA VAL A 280 8.90 -5.33 -2.90
C VAL A 280 7.44 -5.68 -2.65
N GLY A 281 6.75 -4.81 -1.91
CA GLY A 281 5.32 -4.92 -1.61
C GLY A 281 4.46 -4.19 -2.65
N PHE A 282 3.39 -4.85 -3.09
CA PHE A 282 2.45 -4.30 -4.07
C PHE A 282 1.04 -4.24 -3.49
N THR A 283 0.38 -3.11 -3.73
CA THR A 283 -0.97 -2.81 -3.23
C THR A 283 -2.00 -2.79 -4.36
N GLY A 284 -3.24 -2.53 -3.98
CA GLY A 284 -4.30 -2.21 -4.93
C GLY A 284 -4.02 -1.04 -5.87
N PHE A 285 -2.91 -0.31 -5.67
CA PHE A 285 -2.42 0.72 -6.60
C PHE A 285 -2.27 0.18 -8.02
N LEU A 286 -1.74 -1.04 -8.20
CA LEU A 286 -1.65 -1.70 -9.51
C LEU A 286 -3.00 -1.84 -10.23
N GLY A 287 -4.09 -1.93 -9.46
CA GLY A 287 -5.46 -1.97 -9.98
C GLY A 287 -6.11 -0.61 -10.20
N ILE A 288 -5.41 0.51 -9.99
CA ILE A 288 -5.92 1.88 -10.23
C ILE A 288 -5.44 2.35 -11.62
N ALA A 289 -6.22 2.03 -12.66
CA ALA A 289 -5.81 2.22 -14.05
C ALA A 289 -5.32 3.63 -14.40
N LYS A 290 -5.86 4.67 -13.76
CA LYS A 290 -5.46 6.07 -14.02
C LYS A 290 -4.08 6.44 -13.48
N ARG A 291 -3.51 5.66 -12.56
CA ARG A 291 -2.28 6.01 -11.84
C ARG A 291 -1.15 4.99 -12.03
N SER A 292 -1.47 3.73 -12.27
CA SER A 292 -0.52 2.61 -12.18
C SER A 292 0.25 2.30 -13.46
N GLY A 293 0.09 3.08 -14.54
CA GLY A 293 0.68 2.77 -15.86
C GLY A 293 2.18 2.51 -15.80
N ALA A 294 2.96 3.45 -15.26
CA ALA A 294 4.43 3.31 -15.14
C ALA A 294 4.84 2.15 -14.24
N THR A 295 4.14 1.95 -13.12
CA THR A 295 4.43 0.84 -12.19
C THR A 295 4.13 -0.52 -12.81
N ARG A 296 3.03 -0.65 -13.57
CA ARG A 296 2.70 -1.89 -14.31
C ARG A 296 3.73 -2.19 -15.38
N GLU A 297 4.20 -1.18 -16.11
CA GLU A 297 5.29 -1.31 -17.10
C GLU A 297 6.59 -1.76 -16.43
N ALA A 298 6.95 -1.18 -15.28
CA ALA A 298 8.10 -1.58 -14.48
C ALA A 298 8.02 -3.06 -14.06
N VAL A 299 6.86 -3.49 -13.52
CA VAL A 299 6.62 -4.88 -13.13
C VAL A 299 6.74 -5.83 -14.33
N ALA A 300 6.12 -5.50 -15.47
CA ALA A 300 6.17 -6.32 -16.66
C ALA A 300 7.60 -6.45 -17.24
N SER A 301 8.37 -5.35 -17.22
CA SER A 301 9.75 -5.32 -17.76
C SER A 301 10.76 -6.06 -16.90
N LEU A 302 10.54 -6.13 -15.58
CA LEU A 302 11.46 -6.75 -14.62
C LEU A 302 10.95 -8.07 -14.04
N LYS A 303 9.86 -8.63 -14.57
CA LYS A 303 9.16 -9.79 -14.03
C LYS A 303 10.06 -10.98 -13.69
N ASP A 304 11.05 -11.28 -14.55
CA ASP A 304 11.96 -12.41 -14.38
C ASP A 304 12.95 -12.20 -13.22
N ARG A 305 13.14 -10.96 -12.79
CA ARG A 305 14.03 -10.56 -11.68
C ARG A 305 13.28 -10.42 -10.34
N LEU A 306 11.96 -10.46 -10.38
CA LEU A 306 11.08 -10.28 -9.21
C LEU A 306 10.75 -11.60 -8.51
N ALA A 307 11.09 -12.76 -9.08
CA ALA A 307 10.77 -14.07 -8.53
C ALA A 307 11.26 -14.22 -7.07
N GLY A 308 10.36 -14.67 -6.18
CA GLY A 308 10.62 -14.85 -4.75
C GLY A 308 10.77 -13.56 -3.93
N ARG A 309 10.54 -12.38 -4.55
CA ARG A 309 10.72 -11.07 -3.91
C ARG A 309 9.43 -10.29 -3.69
N LEU A 310 8.33 -10.80 -4.21
CA LEU A 310 7.03 -10.10 -4.21
C LEU A 310 6.27 -10.32 -2.90
N LEU A 311 5.73 -9.27 -2.31
CA LEU A 311 4.76 -9.33 -1.23
C LEU A 311 3.46 -8.65 -1.69
N LEU A 312 2.33 -9.14 -1.16
CA LEU A 312 1.02 -8.53 -1.35
C LEU A 312 0.60 -7.82 -0.08
N GLU A 313 -0.03 -6.67 -0.24
CA GLU A 313 -0.58 -5.91 0.88
C GLU A 313 -1.79 -5.09 0.44
N THR A 314 -2.69 -4.82 1.36
CA THR A 314 -3.81 -3.92 1.06
C THR A 314 -3.46 -2.47 1.29
N ASP A 315 -2.55 -2.18 2.21
CA ASP A 315 -2.33 -0.85 2.77
C ASP A 315 -3.66 -0.20 3.24
N ALA A 316 -4.59 -1.07 3.70
CA ALA A 316 -5.91 -0.62 4.12
C ALA A 316 -5.80 0.46 5.22
N PRO A 317 -6.60 1.51 5.16
CA PRO A 317 -7.79 1.72 4.32
C PRO A 317 -7.53 2.44 2.98
N PHE A 318 -6.30 2.49 2.53
CA PHE A 318 -5.88 3.15 1.29
C PHE A 318 -5.86 2.18 0.11
N MET A 319 -5.44 2.63 -1.06
CA MET A 319 -5.11 1.83 -2.25
C MET A 319 -6.19 0.85 -2.71
N LEU A 320 -7.49 1.22 -2.59
CA LEU A 320 -8.59 0.39 -3.11
C LEU A 320 -8.49 0.25 -4.63
N PRO A 321 -8.38 -0.98 -5.19
CA PRO A 321 -8.33 -1.18 -6.63
C PRO A 321 -9.65 -0.86 -7.33
N ASP A 322 -9.57 -0.63 -8.64
CA ASP A 322 -10.74 -0.36 -9.49
C ASP A 322 -11.65 -1.59 -9.63
N LYS A 323 -12.85 -1.38 -10.17
CA LYS A 323 -13.89 -2.39 -10.36
C LYS A 323 -13.50 -3.55 -11.29
N THR A 324 -12.44 -3.41 -12.04
CA THR A 324 -11.88 -4.46 -12.89
C THR A 324 -11.46 -5.67 -12.06
N TYR A 325 -10.86 -5.41 -10.89
CA TYR A 325 -10.38 -6.46 -9.98
C TYR A 325 -11.30 -6.70 -8.80
N LEU A 326 -12.09 -5.70 -8.39
CA LEU A 326 -13.02 -5.80 -7.28
C LEU A 326 -14.48 -5.61 -7.76
N PRO A 327 -15.27 -6.71 -7.89
CA PRO A 327 -16.64 -6.64 -8.36
C PRO A 327 -17.49 -5.64 -7.58
N SER A 328 -18.27 -4.80 -8.28
CA SER A 328 -19.10 -3.76 -7.65
C SER A 328 -20.14 -4.34 -6.68
N SER A 329 -20.57 -5.59 -6.87
CA SER A 329 -21.46 -6.31 -5.95
C SER A 329 -20.77 -6.57 -4.62
N LEU A 330 -19.52 -7.06 -4.64
CA LEU A 330 -18.72 -7.31 -3.45
C LEU A 330 -18.34 -5.99 -2.75
N GLN A 331 -17.90 -4.97 -3.49
CA GLN A 331 -17.63 -3.64 -2.94
C GLN A 331 -18.83 -3.06 -2.18
N LYS A 332 -20.05 -3.26 -2.70
CA LYS A 332 -21.30 -2.85 -2.01
C LYS A 332 -21.57 -3.68 -0.76
N ARG A 333 -21.34 -5.00 -0.82
CA ARG A 333 -21.52 -5.92 0.33
C ARG A 333 -20.56 -5.57 1.46
N LEU A 334 -19.29 -5.37 1.19
CA LEU A 334 -18.28 -4.94 2.16
C LEU A 334 -18.51 -3.50 2.66
N GLY A 335 -19.31 -2.71 1.94
CA GLY A 335 -19.60 -1.31 2.29
C GLY A 335 -18.44 -0.38 2.06
N LEU A 336 -17.56 -0.72 1.16
CA LEU A 336 -16.41 0.09 0.78
C LEU A 336 -16.90 1.33 0.01
N ARG A 337 -16.91 2.48 0.69
CA ARG A 337 -17.35 3.77 0.15
C ARG A 337 -16.27 4.80 0.31
N GLY A 338 -16.16 5.73 -0.65
CA GLY A 338 -15.20 6.82 -0.58
C GLY A 338 -13.74 6.36 -0.68
N GLY A 339 -13.47 5.23 -1.37
CA GLY A 339 -12.12 4.70 -1.57
C GLY A 339 -11.54 3.95 -0.37
N LYS A 340 -12.35 3.65 0.65
CA LYS A 340 -11.88 2.85 1.81
C LYS A 340 -11.64 1.40 1.40
N ASN A 341 -10.48 0.89 1.78
CA ASN A 341 -10.03 -0.50 1.58
C ASN A 341 -10.11 -1.31 2.88
N GLU A 342 -10.02 -2.64 2.80
CA GLU A 342 -9.89 -3.55 3.94
C GLU A 342 -9.17 -4.85 3.51
N PRO A 343 -8.59 -5.64 4.44
CA PRO A 343 -7.82 -6.85 4.10
C PRO A 343 -8.57 -7.90 3.26
N ALA A 344 -9.90 -7.98 3.36
CA ALA A 344 -10.73 -8.87 2.54
C ALA A 344 -10.63 -8.57 1.01
N VAL A 345 -9.98 -7.46 0.62
CA VAL A 345 -9.77 -7.08 -0.78
C VAL A 345 -8.45 -7.64 -1.34
N LEU A 346 -7.63 -8.28 -0.53
CA LEU A 346 -6.32 -8.78 -0.95
C LEU A 346 -6.34 -9.69 -2.20
N PRO A 347 -7.36 -10.56 -2.45
CA PRO A 347 -7.46 -11.30 -3.70
C PRO A 347 -7.53 -10.39 -4.95
N ALA A 348 -8.14 -9.20 -4.86
CA ALA A 348 -8.14 -8.23 -5.96
C ALA A 348 -6.74 -7.65 -6.21
N VAL A 349 -5.95 -7.46 -5.17
CA VAL A 349 -4.55 -7.02 -5.27
C VAL A 349 -3.71 -8.11 -5.96
N CYS A 350 -3.89 -9.37 -5.55
CA CYS A 350 -3.25 -10.52 -6.19
C CYS A 350 -3.58 -10.59 -7.68
N GLY A 351 -4.85 -10.46 -8.05
CA GLY A 351 -5.28 -10.43 -9.45
C GLY A 351 -4.64 -9.29 -10.26
N ALA A 352 -4.53 -8.10 -9.67
CA ALA A 352 -3.89 -6.96 -10.32
C ALA A 352 -2.38 -7.15 -10.54
N LEU A 353 -1.69 -7.77 -9.59
CA LEU A 353 -0.26 -8.12 -9.71
C LEU A 353 -0.05 -9.24 -10.74
N ALA A 354 -0.88 -10.28 -10.70
CA ALA A 354 -0.83 -11.41 -11.64
C ALA A 354 -1.00 -10.93 -13.09
N ASP A 355 -1.96 -10.03 -13.31
CA ASP A 355 -2.21 -9.41 -14.61
C ASP A 355 -1.01 -8.57 -15.09
N ALA A 356 -0.37 -7.79 -14.19
CA ALA A 356 0.82 -7.02 -14.52
C ALA A 356 2.04 -7.92 -14.85
N LEU A 357 2.15 -9.07 -14.21
CA LEU A 357 3.21 -10.07 -14.46
C LEU A 357 2.92 -10.95 -15.70
N GLY A 358 1.67 -10.99 -16.19
CA GLY A 358 1.22 -11.94 -17.20
C GLY A 358 1.25 -13.39 -16.70
N ARG A 359 0.88 -13.64 -15.42
CA ARG A 359 0.95 -14.95 -14.75
C ARG A 359 -0.41 -15.35 -14.18
N ASP A 360 -0.57 -16.63 -13.87
CA ASP A 360 -1.75 -17.13 -13.15
C ASP A 360 -1.81 -16.57 -11.73
N ALA A 361 -3.01 -16.19 -11.28
CA ALA A 361 -3.21 -15.59 -9.97
C ALA A 361 -2.93 -16.56 -8.81
N SER A 362 -3.19 -17.86 -8.98
CA SER A 362 -2.91 -18.88 -7.95
C SER A 362 -1.40 -19.10 -7.78
N ASP A 363 -0.63 -19.02 -8.87
CA ASP A 363 0.84 -19.09 -8.81
C ASP A 363 1.43 -17.89 -8.09
N VAL A 364 0.92 -16.67 -8.40
CA VAL A 364 1.34 -15.44 -7.74
C VAL A 364 0.95 -15.47 -6.26
N ALA A 365 -0.25 -15.97 -5.93
CA ALA A 365 -0.70 -16.10 -4.55
C ALA A 365 0.23 -17.01 -3.73
N ARG A 366 0.57 -18.19 -4.24
CA ARG A 366 1.49 -19.12 -3.57
C ARG A 366 2.87 -18.50 -3.33
N GLU A 367 3.46 -17.93 -4.40
CA GLU A 367 4.79 -17.30 -4.32
C GLU A 367 4.84 -16.16 -3.30
N THR A 368 3.86 -15.25 -3.35
CA THR A 368 3.83 -14.08 -2.45
C THR A 368 3.53 -14.47 -1.01
N THR A 369 2.74 -15.51 -0.79
CA THR A 369 2.48 -16.05 0.54
C THR A 369 3.72 -16.67 1.14
N GLU A 370 4.44 -17.50 0.40
CA GLU A 370 5.71 -18.09 0.84
C GLU A 370 6.77 -17.02 1.12
N ALA A 371 6.88 -16.03 0.23
CA ALA A 371 7.77 -14.90 0.42
C ALA A 371 7.44 -14.09 1.70
N SER A 372 6.14 -13.90 1.98
CA SER A 372 5.67 -13.20 3.18
C SER A 372 5.91 -14.02 4.45
N ARG A 373 5.67 -15.33 4.43
CA ARG A 373 6.00 -16.23 5.55
C ARG A 373 7.46 -16.16 5.92
N THR A 374 8.33 -16.33 4.93
CA THR A 374 9.78 -16.23 5.11
C THR A 374 10.20 -14.88 5.67
N PHE A 375 9.60 -13.79 5.19
CA PHE A 375 9.99 -12.43 5.59
C PHE A 375 9.54 -12.07 7.01
N PHE A 376 8.32 -12.44 7.39
CA PHE A 376 7.72 -12.10 8.66
C PHE A 376 7.87 -13.19 9.73
N GLY A 377 8.24 -14.41 9.34
CA GLY A 377 8.35 -15.55 10.25
C GLY A 377 6.98 -16.09 10.69
N PHE A 378 5.97 -16.04 9.81
CA PHE A 378 4.68 -16.70 10.09
C PHE A 378 4.80 -18.22 9.90
N ASP A 379 4.17 -18.96 10.78
CA ASP A 379 4.11 -20.42 10.70
C ASP A 379 3.33 -20.86 9.44
N ASP A 380 3.69 -22.04 8.92
CA ASP A 380 2.84 -22.70 7.95
C ASP A 380 1.47 -22.96 8.60
N ALA A 381 0.41 -22.53 7.92
CA ALA A 381 -0.90 -23.07 8.25
C ALA A 381 -0.77 -24.59 8.10
N SER A 382 -0.97 -25.32 9.21
CA SER A 382 -0.81 -26.78 9.25
C SER A 382 -1.43 -27.40 8.01
N SER A 383 -0.65 -28.20 7.29
CA SER A 383 -1.07 -28.94 6.10
C SER A 383 -2.06 -30.08 6.41
N ASP A 384 -2.63 -30.06 7.59
CA ASP A 384 -3.54 -31.08 8.07
C ASP A 384 -4.99 -30.68 7.72
N ASP A 385 -5.43 -31.24 6.60
CA ASP A 385 -6.83 -31.35 6.19
C ASP A 385 -7.56 -30.06 5.83
N ASP A 386 -7.58 -29.74 4.53
CA ASP A 386 -8.38 -28.63 3.92
C ASP A 386 -9.88 -28.63 4.33
N SER A 387 -10.39 -29.73 4.88
CA SER A 387 -11.78 -29.88 5.34
C SER A 387 -12.05 -29.35 6.76
N ASP A 388 -11.02 -29.32 7.63
CA ASP A 388 -11.16 -28.86 9.01
C ASP A 388 -10.90 -27.35 9.18
N ASP A 389 -10.12 -26.74 8.30
CA ASP A 389 -9.79 -25.29 8.34
C ASP A 389 -11.05 -24.42 8.12
N ASP A 390 -11.90 -24.79 7.15
CA ASP A 390 -13.19 -24.11 6.92
C ASP A 390 -14.14 -24.23 8.13
N ARG A 391 -14.05 -25.33 8.90
CA ARG A 391 -14.87 -25.59 10.08
C ARG A 391 -14.43 -24.78 11.30
N LEU A 392 -13.11 -24.68 11.53
CA LEU A 392 -12.53 -23.87 12.62
C LEU A 392 -12.81 -22.38 12.40
N ASP A 393 -12.67 -21.90 11.16
CA ASP A 393 -13.01 -20.53 10.79
C ASP A 393 -14.50 -20.24 10.95
N ASP A 394 -15.39 -21.16 10.57
CA ASP A 394 -16.84 -21.00 10.74
C ASP A 394 -17.24 -20.98 12.23
N GLU A 395 -16.63 -21.81 13.06
CA GLU A 395 -16.88 -21.82 14.51
C GLU A 395 -16.39 -20.56 15.19
N PHE A 396 -15.18 -20.10 14.84
CA PHE A 396 -14.64 -18.83 15.32
C PHE A 396 -15.50 -17.64 14.87
N VAL A 397 -15.85 -17.57 13.59
CA VAL A 397 -16.73 -16.55 13.03
C VAL A 397 -18.09 -16.55 13.73
N ALA A 398 -18.69 -17.73 13.94
CA ALA A 398 -19.96 -17.87 14.65
C ALA A 398 -19.86 -17.45 16.13
N LYS A 399 -18.76 -17.79 16.82
CA LYS A 399 -18.47 -17.36 18.19
C LYS A 399 -18.39 -15.85 18.30
N MET A 400 -17.67 -15.22 17.38
CA MET A 400 -17.49 -13.77 17.37
C MET A 400 -18.76 -13.02 16.94
N GLN A 401 -19.55 -13.54 15.99
CA GLN A 401 -20.85 -12.99 15.64
C GLN A 401 -21.80 -12.99 16.84
N ARG A 402 -21.82 -14.08 17.62
CA ARG A 402 -22.58 -14.13 18.89
C ARG A 402 -22.11 -13.07 19.88
N LYS A 403 -20.78 -12.92 20.06
CA LYS A 403 -20.16 -11.93 20.97
C LYS A 403 -20.50 -10.49 20.57
N LEU A 404 -20.59 -10.22 19.28
CA LEU A 404 -20.91 -8.90 18.71
C LEU A 404 -22.42 -8.63 18.58
N GLY A 405 -23.27 -9.57 19.03
CA GLY A 405 -24.72 -9.44 18.93
C GLY A 405 -25.25 -9.49 17.48
N ILE A 406 -24.47 -10.03 16.55
CA ILE A 406 -24.83 -10.24 15.13
C ILE A 406 -25.52 -11.60 15.04
N THR A 407 -26.66 -11.76 15.72
CA THR A 407 -27.47 -12.98 15.56
C THR A 407 -28.21 -12.92 14.25
N GLY A 408 -27.87 -13.80 13.30
CA GLY A 408 -28.75 -14.12 12.20
C GLY A 408 -30.07 -14.65 12.77
N LYS A 409 -31.19 -14.05 12.45
CA LYS A 409 -32.50 -14.69 12.66
C LYS A 409 -32.51 -15.90 11.72
N SER A 410 -32.48 -17.11 12.33
CA SER A 410 -32.86 -18.36 11.67
C SER A 410 -34.28 -18.29 11.13
#